data_b15b57e5ba4f235cbb7f2ebf0f6e51e8
#
_entry.id   b15b57e5ba4f235cbb7f2ebf0f6e51e8
#
_cell.length_a   1.000
_cell.length_b   1.000
_cell.length_c   1.000
_cell.angle_alpha   90.00
_cell.angle_beta   90.00
_cell.angle_gamma   90.00
#
_symmetry.space_group_name_H-M   'P 1'
#
loop_
_entity.id
_entity.type
_entity.pdbx_description
1 polymer ?
#
loop_
_entity_poly.entity_id
_entity_poly.type
_entity_poly.pdbx_seq_one_letter_code
_entity_poly.pdbx_strand_id
1 'polypeptide(L)'
;MRKRYYIIALLLVFFISCDNEEAYVISGTNNEMYGFSLGIEGSDAPFYWSTKDAIGITAYMSDSEELFLNSINKQYKSAGNATFIPASKEDVIYHPLANEVVDFIAYYPYRADAFTTYVVSLSEQSNQKEIDLLYSNNAKGKTSTSGNIEFVFTHALSKIVINTKPSDGLIEEDLIGLRITLDNIFSEGKLNLVNGDIAPLGQKTSIQMKTKTNGSSCEAIVLPGTTSGVGFTIELANGYVYSADFQQGQQFLSGHIHTYNVIITRTGISISPIEIEDWILTDTDTQEEIADEIIYRTGDFYPNPNNPKTAIGVVYWLKPGTGGKEGKIVSYDSAMKNWGDSNNEDLRTSISTGIINWEIITNRDPLLENFPAFKWCKDKGDGWYLPSRYELHILNELWTANQESMNTNLERISGEPFTSDDVYLVSSESRSWPRDRAETYYFSNKGWLPIYKNEIGRIRAVREF
;
A
#
# COMPACT_ATOMS: atom_id res chain seq x y z
N MET A 1 -14.28 -53.93 63.61
CA MET A 1 -14.85 -52.98 62.63
C MET A 1 -13.72 -52.22 61.96
N ARG A 2 -13.33 -52.60 60.73
CA ARG A 2 -12.22 -51.95 59.94
C ARG A 2 -12.86 -50.98 59.00
N LYS A 3 -12.60 -49.63 59.15
CA LYS A 3 -12.94 -48.60 58.15
C LYS A 3 -11.94 -48.55 57.04
N ARG A 4 -12.40 -48.76 55.82
CA ARG A 4 -11.63 -48.58 54.57
C ARG A 4 -11.73 -47.13 54.13
N TYR A 5 -10.63 -46.44 53.97
CA TYR A 5 -10.56 -45.15 53.33
C TYR A 5 -10.23 -45.36 51.85
N TYR A 6 -11.10 -44.84 50.97
CA TYR A 6 -10.85 -44.74 49.53
C TYR A 6 -10.15 -43.39 49.27
N ILE A 7 -8.94 -43.46 48.75
CA ILE A 7 -8.19 -42.29 48.25
C ILE A 7 -8.64 -42.14 46.79
N ILE A 8 -9.33 -41.03 46.48
CA ILE A 8 -9.62 -40.63 45.11
C ILE A 8 -8.41 -39.82 44.63
N ALA A 9 -7.63 -40.40 43.72
CA ALA A 9 -6.56 -39.69 43.01
C ALA A 9 -7.18 -38.88 41.88
N LEU A 10 -7.13 -37.54 42.03
CA LEU A 10 -7.54 -36.60 40.99
C LEU A 10 -6.43 -36.50 39.94
N LEU A 11 -6.63 -37.08 38.77
CA LEU A 11 -5.75 -36.95 37.62
C LEU A 11 -6.00 -35.59 36.97
N LEU A 12 -5.09 -34.63 37.18
CA LEU A 12 -5.02 -33.39 36.43
C LEU A 12 -4.43 -33.74 35.03
N VAL A 13 -5.27 -33.71 34.01
CA VAL A 13 -4.82 -33.79 32.61
C VAL A 13 -4.49 -32.38 32.17
N PHE A 14 -3.20 -32.07 32.06
CA PHE A 14 -2.71 -30.90 31.35
C PHE A 14 -2.85 -31.14 29.85
N PHE A 15 -3.76 -30.42 29.20
CA PHE A 15 -3.75 -30.29 27.76
C PHE A 15 -2.59 -29.33 27.38
N ILE A 16 -1.48 -29.90 26.98
CA ILE A 16 -0.45 -29.17 26.22
C ILE A 16 -0.94 -29.21 24.78
N SER A 17 -1.46 -28.11 24.28
CA SER A 17 -1.63 -27.88 22.86
C SER A 17 -0.25 -27.63 22.27
N CYS A 18 0.36 -28.67 21.74
CA CYS A 18 1.46 -28.53 20.77
C CYS A 18 0.80 -28.48 19.39
N ASP A 19 0.88 -27.34 18.73
CA ASP A 19 0.75 -27.27 17.28
C ASP A 19 1.93 -28.05 16.70
N ASN A 20 1.71 -29.33 16.44
CA ASN A 20 2.58 -30.13 15.60
C ASN A 20 2.26 -29.80 14.15
N GLU A 21 3.10 -29.00 13.50
CA GLU A 21 3.27 -29.10 12.06
C GLU A 21 3.80 -30.53 11.77
N GLU A 22 2.87 -31.45 11.55
CA GLU A 22 3.22 -32.80 11.07
C GLU A 22 3.79 -32.67 9.65
N ALA A 23 5.11 -32.81 9.55
CA ALA A 23 5.76 -33.09 8.29
C ALA A 23 5.15 -34.41 7.74
N TYR A 24 4.32 -34.35 6.70
CA TYR A 24 3.72 -35.49 6.06
C TYR A 24 4.78 -36.34 5.39
N VAL A 25 5.21 -37.43 6.05
CA VAL A 25 5.90 -38.55 5.42
C VAL A 25 4.83 -39.55 5.00
N ILE A 26 4.45 -39.55 3.73
CA ILE A 26 3.57 -40.57 3.17
C ILE A 26 4.44 -41.80 2.85
N SER A 27 4.41 -42.78 3.72
CA SER A 27 4.98 -44.13 3.49
C SER A 27 3.87 -45.05 2.99
N GLY A 28 4.00 -45.52 1.77
CA GLY A 28 3.38 -46.77 1.31
C GLY A 28 2.44 -46.71 0.10
N THR A 29 2.86 -47.34 -0.96
CA THR A 29 2.13 -47.87 -2.14
C THR A 29 1.67 -46.86 -3.22
N ASN A 30 2.45 -46.74 -4.29
CA ASN A 30 2.12 -46.42 -5.70
C ASN A 30 1.30 -45.15 -6.02
N ASN A 31 1.21 -44.16 -5.14
CA ASN A 31 0.75 -42.81 -5.47
C ASN A 31 1.84 -41.83 -5.12
N GLU A 32 2.92 -41.82 -5.90
CA GLU A 32 3.94 -40.78 -5.78
C GLU A 32 3.33 -39.46 -6.25
N MET A 33 3.52 -38.39 -5.46
CA MET A 33 3.12 -37.03 -5.84
C MET A 33 4.25 -36.34 -6.60
N TYR A 34 3.91 -35.44 -7.52
CA TYR A 34 4.90 -34.61 -8.17
C TYR A 34 5.57 -33.67 -7.15
N GLY A 35 6.90 -33.63 -7.19
CA GLY A 35 7.65 -32.52 -6.64
C GLY A 35 7.72 -31.40 -7.67
N PHE A 36 7.58 -30.13 -7.21
CA PHE A 36 7.71 -28.98 -8.06
C PHE A 36 8.88 -28.11 -7.60
N SER A 37 9.68 -27.69 -8.57
CA SER A 37 10.75 -26.74 -8.38
C SER A 37 10.61 -25.60 -9.38
N LEU A 38 11.25 -24.47 -9.09
CA LEU A 38 11.17 -23.27 -9.91
C LEU A 38 12.54 -22.87 -10.41
N GLY A 39 12.62 -22.65 -11.72
CA GLY A 39 13.68 -21.94 -12.42
C GLY A 39 13.16 -20.60 -12.93
N ILE A 40 14.07 -19.72 -13.28
CA ILE A 40 13.75 -18.42 -13.89
C ILE A 40 14.56 -18.29 -15.15
N GLU A 41 13.89 -17.91 -16.24
CA GLU A 41 14.54 -17.74 -17.53
C GLU A 41 15.61 -16.65 -17.45
N GLY A 42 16.82 -16.96 -17.89
CA GLY A 42 17.93 -16.02 -17.96
C GLY A 42 18.67 -15.72 -16.65
N SER A 43 18.30 -16.33 -15.53
CA SER A 43 18.96 -16.12 -14.24
C SER A 43 19.87 -17.29 -13.90
N ASP A 44 21.18 -17.01 -13.74
CA ASP A 44 22.16 -17.94 -13.15
C ASP A 44 22.16 -17.91 -11.61
N ALA A 45 21.42 -16.97 -11.00
CA ALA A 45 21.32 -16.80 -9.57
C ALA A 45 20.05 -17.45 -9.02
N PRO A 46 20.08 -18.12 -7.85
CA PRO A 46 18.87 -18.65 -7.23
C PRO A 46 17.97 -17.52 -6.78
N PHE A 47 16.75 -17.50 -7.27
CA PHE A 47 15.70 -16.61 -6.75
C PHE A 47 15.26 -17.11 -5.36
N TYR A 48 15.25 -16.23 -4.37
CA TYR A 48 14.83 -16.59 -3.01
C TYR A 48 13.32 -16.45 -2.84
N TRP A 49 12.63 -17.57 -2.84
CA TRP A 49 11.23 -17.64 -2.48
C TRP A 49 11.06 -17.60 -0.96
N SER A 50 10.26 -16.67 -0.49
CA SER A 50 9.86 -16.60 0.92
C SER A 50 8.86 -17.72 1.24
N THR A 51 8.85 -18.22 2.47
CA THR A 51 7.82 -19.18 2.94
C THR A 51 6.39 -18.65 2.89
N LYS A 52 6.20 -17.37 2.65
CA LYS A 52 4.89 -16.74 2.43
C LYS A 52 4.43 -16.81 0.97
N ASP A 53 5.36 -17.08 0.05
CA ASP A 53 5.05 -17.12 -1.38
C ASP A 53 4.28 -18.40 -1.72
N ALA A 54 3.29 -18.26 -2.59
CA ALA A 54 2.49 -19.37 -3.08
C ALA A 54 2.19 -19.20 -4.57
N ILE A 55 2.16 -20.33 -5.29
CA ILE A 55 1.83 -20.41 -6.70
C ILE A 55 0.53 -21.18 -6.90
N GLY A 56 -0.17 -20.90 -7.99
CA GLY A 56 -1.27 -21.71 -8.48
C GLY A 56 -0.80 -22.66 -9.58
N ILE A 57 -1.14 -23.94 -9.49
CA ILE A 57 -0.82 -24.95 -10.50
C ILE A 57 -2.10 -25.53 -11.05
N THR A 58 -2.19 -25.62 -12.38
CA THR A 58 -3.25 -26.34 -13.08
C THR A 58 -2.63 -27.41 -13.98
N ALA A 59 -3.20 -28.61 -14.01
CA ALA A 59 -2.76 -29.72 -14.84
C ALA A 59 -3.85 -30.13 -15.82
N TYR A 60 -3.47 -30.31 -17.08
CA TYR A 60 -4.34 -30.73 -18.20
C TYR A 60 -3.80 -32.04 -18.78
N MET A 61 -4.70 -32.87 -19.34
CA MET A 61 -4.29 -33.92 -20.25
C MET A 61 -3.61 -33.28 -21.47
N SER A 62 -2.41 -33.76 -21.84
CA SER A 62 -1.66 -33.20 -22.96
C SER A 62 -2.49 -33.17 -24.25
N ASP A 63 -2.31 -32.13 -25.04
CA ASP A 63 -3.05 -31.87 -26.28
C ASP A 63 -4.58 -31.77 -26.09
N SER A 64 -5.04 -31.46 -24.88
CA SER A 64 -6.43 -31.34 -24.49
C SER A 64 -6.67 -30.19 -23.53
N GLU A 65 -7.90 -29.69 -23.46
CA GLU A 65 -8.36 -28.76 -22.42
C GLU A 65 -8.97 -29.52 -21.22
N GLU A 66 -8.92 -30.83 -21.20
CA GLU A 66 -9.45 -31.65 -20.11
C GLU A 66 -8.53 -31.59 -18.89
N LEU A 67 -9.13 -31.28 -17.74
CA LEU A 67 -8.38 -31.22 -16.48
C LEU A 67 -7.91 -32.61 -16.03
N PHE A 68 -6.63 -32.72 -15.72
CA PHE A 68 -6.10 -33.92 -15.11
C PHE A 68 -6.53 -34.04 -13.64
N LEU A 69 -7.34 -35.06 -13.31
CA LEU A 69 -7.81 -35.39 -11.95
C LEU A 69 -8.38 -34.15 -11.18
N ASN A 70 -9.10 -33.28 -11.86
CA ASN A 70 -9.59 -32.00 -11.28
C ASN A 70 -8.47 -31.09 -10.70
N SER A 71 -7.26 -31.18 -11.24
CA SER A 71 -6.12 -30.39 -10.82
C SER A 71 -6.19 -28.97 -11.39
N ILE A 72 -7.18 -28.20 -10.94
CA ILE A 72 -7.33 -26.79 -11.28
C ILE A 72 -6.96 -25.91 -10.09
N ASN A 73 -6.12 -24.89 -10.33
CA ASN A 73 -5.73 -23.88 -9.36
C ASN A 73 -5.29 -24.44 -7.99
N LYS A 74 -4.48 -25.50 -8.01
CA LYS A 74 -3.92 -26.10 -6.80
C LYS A 74 -2.90 -25.17 -6.18
N GLN A 75 -3.03 -24.90 -4.88
CA GLN A 75 -2.12 -24.01 -4.16
C GLN A 75 -0.87 -24.78 -3.70
N TYR A 76 0.30 -24.27 -4.10
CA TYR A 76 1.59 -24.76 -3.61
C TYR A 76 2.35 -23.62 -2.94
N LYS A 77 2.88 -23.88 -1.74
CA LYS A 77 3.63 -22.91 -0.92
C LYS A 77 5.11 -23.17 -1.00
N SER A 78 5.90 -22.10 -1.03
CA SER A 78 7.35 -22.21 -0.97
C SER A 78 7.82 -22.81 0.35
N ALA A 79 8.76 -23.73 0.30
CA ALA A 79 9.45 -24.27 1.47
C ALA A 79 10.62 -23.37 1.94
N GLY A 80 10.76 -22.15 1.41
CA GLY A 80 11.87 -21.22 1.69
C GLY A 80 13.10 -21.46 0.80
N ASN A 81 12.93 -22.21 -0.27
CA ASN A 81 13.91 -22.49 -1.33
C ASN A 81 13.15 -22.59 -2.65
N ALA A 82 13.77 -23.06 -3.71
CA ALA A 82 13.12 -23.29 -5.00
C ALA A 82 12.12 -24.46 -5.03
N THR A 83 11.81 -25.10 -3.90
CA THR A 83 10.88 -26.23 -3.79
C THR A 83 9.53 -25.75 -3.28
N PHE A 84 8.45 -26.28 -3.84
CA PHE A 84 7.08 -25.97 -3.48
C PHE A 84 6.33 -27.23 -3.03
N ILE A 85 5.58 -27.10 -1.94
CA ILE A 85 4.78 -28.16 -1.34
C ILE A 85 3.29 -27.82 -1.40
N PRO A 86 2.39 -28.82 -1.53
CA PRO A 86 0.96 -28.55 -1.54
C PRO A 86 0.52 -27.87 -0.24
N ALA A 87 -0.34 -26.85 -0.34
CA ALA A 87 -0.84 -26.11 0.83
C ALA A 87 -1.78 -26.95 1.70
N SER A 88 -2.45 -27.93 1.11
CA SER A 88 -3.38 -28.87 1.77
C SER A 88 -3.39 -30.23 1.06
N LYS A 89 -4.12 -31.21 1.61
CA LYS A 89 -4.30 -32.52 0.97
C LYS A 89 -5.07 -32.45 -0.35
N GLU A 90 -5.95 -31.46 -0.46
CA GLU A 90 -6.78 -31.20 -1.64
C GLU A 90 -5.96 -30.58 -2.78
N ASP A 91 -4.78 -30.04 -2.47
CA ASP A 91 -3.89 -29.42 -3.44
C ASP A 91 -2.87 -30.42 -4.03
N VAL A 92 -2.80 -31.64 -3.52
CA VAL A 92 -1.84 -32.66 -4.01
C VAL A 92 -2.16 -33.03 -5.46
N ILE A 93 -1.16 -32.94 -6.33
CA ILE A 93 -1.21 -33.43 -7.71
C ILE A 93 -0.38 -34.71 -7.78
N TYR A 94 -1.03 -35.83 -8.14
CA TYR A 94 -0.41 -37.15 -8.23
C TYR A 94 0.16 -37.38 -9.63
N HIS A 95 1.11 -38.33 -9.72
CA HIS A 95 1.63 -38.82 -11.00
C HIS A 95 0.51 -39.42 -11.85
N PRO A 96 0.53 -39.24 -13.18
CA PRO A 96 -0.41 -39.91 -14.08
C PRO A 96 -0.15 -41.41 -14.17
N LEU A 97 -1.12 -42.12 -14.68
CA LEU A 97 -0.94 -43.55 -15.00
C LEU A 97 0.03 -43.75 -16.19
N ALA A 98 0.51 -44.99 -16.38
CA ALA A 98 1.59 -45.29 -17.33
C ALA A 98 1.36 -44.82 -18.77
N ASN A 99 0.11 -44.65 -19.20
CA ASN A 99 -0.24 -44.25 -20.56
C ASN A 99 -0.81 -42.81 -20.64
N GLU A 100 -0.80 -42.07 -19.54
CA GLU A 100 -1.29 -40.69 -19.49
C GLU A 100 -0.13 -39.72 -19.61
N VAL A 101 -0.37 -38.61 -20.31
CA VAL A 101 0.58 -37.51 -20.49
C VAL A 101 -0.08 -36.22 -20.06
N VAL A 102 0.60 -35.43 -19.24
CA VAL A 102 0.03 -34.24 -18.57
C VAL A 102 0.88 -33.01 -18.87
N ASP A 103 0.20 -31.91 -19.10
CA ASP A 103 0.77 -30.55 -19.22
C ASP A 103 0.43 -29.75 -17.99
N PHE A 104 1.39 -28.95 -17.51
CA PHE A 104 1.23 -28.12 -16.35
C PHE A 104 1.35 -26.63 -16.73
N ILE A 105 0.55 -25.85 -16.05
CA ILE A 105 0.61 -24.38 -16.05
C ILE A 105 0.79 -23.93 -14.62
N ALA A 106 1.65 -22.93 -14.39
CA ALA A 106 1.82 -22.32 -13.08
C ALA A 106 1.80 -20.79 -13.19
N TYR A 107 1.38 -20.13 -12.10
CA TYR A 107 1.37 -18.67 -12.01
C TYR A 107 1.64 -18.21 -10.56
N TYR A 108 2.15 -16.99 -10.41
CA TYR A 108 2.40 -16.29 -9.15
C TYR A 108 1.93 -14.82 -9.27
N PRO A 109 1.44 -14.21 -8.20
CA PRO A 109 1.10 -14.80 -6.90
C PRO A 109 -0.21 -15.60 -6.94
N TYR A 110 -0.34 -16.59 -6.04
CA TYR A 110 -1.56 -17.41 -5.95
C TYR A 110 -2.80 -16.58 -5.59
N ARG A 111 -3.91 -16.92 -6.25
CA ARG A 111 -5.25 -16.41 -5.91
C ARG A 111 -6.27 -17.52 -5.96
N ALA A 112 -7.11 -17.61 -4.93
CA ALA A 112 -8.11 -18.67 -4.82
C ALA A 112 -9.20 -18.61 -5.90
N ASP A 113 -9.43 -17.45 -6.51
CA ASP A 113 -10.43 -17.21 -7.56
C ASP A 113 -9.89 -17.29 -9.00
N ALA A 114 -8.60 -17.57 -9.18
CA ALA A 114 -7.95 -17.62 -10.49
C ALA A 114 -7.94 -19.05 -11.09
N PHE A 115 -9.07 -19.48 -11.63
CA PHE A 115 -9.19 -20.83 -12.22
C PHE A 115 -8.66 -20.92 -13.67
N THR A 116 -9.22 -20.14 -14.57
CA THR A 116 -8.80 -20.06 -15.97
C THR A 116 -8.31 -18.68 -16.36
N THR A 117 -8.53 -17.70 -15.50
CA THR A 117 -8.16 -16.32 -15.73
C THR A 117 -7.71 -15.68 -14.43
N TYR A 118 -6.73 -14.78 -14.52
CA TYR A 118 -6.23 -13.96 -13.41
C TYR A 118 -6.48 -12.49 -13.73
N VAL A 119 -7.20 -11.78 -12.86
CA VAL A 119 -7.41 -10.33 -13.00
C VAL A 119 -6.40 -9.62 -12.13
N VAL A 120 -5.55 -8.79 -12.74
CA VAL A 120 -4.56 -7.96 -12.05
C VAL A 120 -5.00 -6.51 -12.03
N SER A 121 -4.83 -5.82 -10.89
CA SER A 121 -4.99 -4.37 -10.78
C SER A 121 -3.63 -3.74 -10.53
N LEU A 122 -3.28 -2.76 -11.37
CA LEU A 122 -2.00 -2.05 -11.40
C LEU A 122 -2.15 -0.60 -10.92
N SER A 123 -3.28 -0.24 -10.34
CA SER A 123 -3.55 1.12 -9.85
C SER A 123 -2.66 1.50 -8.65
N GLU A 124 -2.23 0.52 -7.87
CA GLU A 124 -1.38 0.69 -6.69
C GLU A 124 0.02 0.13 -6.97
N GLN A 125 1.01 1.03 -7.01
CA GLN A 125 2.40 0.68 -7.35
C GLN A 125 3.32 0.58 -6.13
N SER A 126 2.82 0.83 -4.93
CA SER A 126 3.62 0.87 -3.70
C SER A 126 4.23 -0.49 -3.33
N ASN A 127 3.51 -1.58 -3.55
CA ASN A 127 4.00 -2.95 -3.35
C ASN A 127 4.02 -3.71 -4.69
N GLN A 128 5.08 -3.54 -5.45
CA GLN A 128 5.20 -4.12 -6.78
C GLN A 128 5.27 -5.65 -6.75
N LYS A 129 5.77 -6.26 -5.67
CA LYS A 129 5.80 -7.73 -5.52
C LYS A 129 4.39 -8.35 -5.55
N GLU A 130 3.37 -7.66 -5.03
CA GLU A 130 1.99 -8.18 -5.02
C GLU A 130 1.28 -8.09 -6.37
N ILE A 131 1.75 -7.21 -7.26
CA ILE A 131 1.17 -7.00 -8.59
C ILE A 131 2.03 -7.58 -9.72
N ASP A 132 3.24 -8.04 -9.41
CA ASP A 132 4.12 -8.69 -10.37
C ASP A 132 3.61 -10.09 -10.68
N LEU A 133 3.07 -10.25 -11.90
CA LEU A 133 2.43 -11.46 -12.34
C LEU A 133 3.40 -12.33 -13.14
N LEU A 134 3.79 -13.47 -12.55
CA LEU A 134 4.63 -14.46 -13.22
C LEU A 134 3.78 -15.59 -13.79
N TYR A 135 4.18 -16.10 -14.94
CA TYR A 135 3.50 -17.16 -15.65
C TYR A 135 4.49 -18.18 -16.21
N SER A 136 4.10 -19.46 -16.20
CA SER A 136 4.87 -20.56 -16.78
C SER A 136 3.96 -21.62 -17.40
N ASN A 137 4.30 -22.03 -18.62
CA ASN A 137 3.65 -23.15 -19.34
C ASN A 137 4.67 -24.08 -20.02
N ASN A 138 5.91 -24.07 -19.54
CA ASN A 138 7.01 -24.87 -20.10
C ASN A 138 6.93 -26.37 -19.78
N ALA A 139 6.17 -26.75 -18.75
CA ALA A 139 6.14 -28.13 -18.24
C ALA A 139 5.13 -28.98 -19.03
N LYS A 140 5.48 -29.31 -20.28
CA LYS A 140 4.67 -30.09 -21.19
C LYS A 140 5.09 -31.54 -21.24
N GLY A 141 4.15 -32.45 -21.62
CA GLY A 141 4.44 -33.83 -21.93
C GLY A 141 4.94 -34.67 -20.75
N LYS A 142 4.50 -34.39 -19.53
CA LYS A 142 4.96 -35.11 -18.33
C LYS A 142 4.22 -36.41 -18.13
N THR A 143 4.97 -37.45 -17.72
CA THR A 143 4.49 -38.84 -17.55
C THR A 143 4.73 -39.32 -16.12
N SER A 144 4.27 -40.54 -15.81
CA SER A 144 4.52 -41.21 -14.52
C SER A 144 6.01 -41.40 -14.18
N THR A 145 6.90 -41.30 -15.16
CA THR A 145 8.36 -41.42 -14.98
C THR A 145 9.08 -40.07 -14.97
N SER A 146 8.37 -38.97 -15.21
CA SER A 146 8.92 -37.63 -15.07
C SER A 146 9.20 -37.34 -13.59
N GLY A 147 10.44 -37.00 -13.25
CA GLY A 147 10.83 -36.64 -11.88
C GLY A 147 10.17 -35.33 -11.42
N ASN A 148 10.90 -34.55 -10.64
CA ASN A 148 10.46 -33.19 -10.29
C ASN A 148 10.13 -32.38 -11.54
N ILE A 149 9.02 -31.67 -11.49
CA ILE A 149 8.60 -30.75 -12.53
C ILE A 149 9.22 -29.38 -12.23
N GLU A 150 10.00 -28.88 -13.18
CA GLU A 150 10.58 -27.54 -13.09
C GLU A 150 9.73 -26.57 -13.92
N PHE A 151 9.26 -25.50 -13.25
CA PHE A 151 8.64 -24.37 -13.90
C PHE A 151 9.68 -23.27 -14.15
N VAL A 152 9.72 -22.78 -15.38
CA VAL A 152 10.49 -21.60 -15.76
C VAL A 152 9.51 -20.44 -15.90
N PHE A 153 9.56 -19.50 -14.97
CA PHE A 153 8.66 -18.36 -14.94
C PHE A 153 9.20 -17.19 -15.76
N THR A 154 8.27 -16.47 -16.39
CA THR A 154 8.51 -15.20 -17.04
C THR A 154 7.52 -14.17 -16.49
N HIS A 155 7.90 -12.89 -16.47
CA HIS A 155 6.97 -11.81 -16.14
C HIS A 155 5.93 -11.67 -17.24
N ALA A 156 4.66 -11.75 -16.89
CA ALA A 156 3.54 -11.56 -17.83
C ALA A 156 3.29 -10.06 -18.13
N LEU A 157 3.85 -9.18 -17.32
CA LEU A 157 3.69 -7.73 -17.38
C LEU A 157 4.94 -7.05 -17.93
N SER A 158 4.92 -5.74 -18.04
CA SER A 158 6.02 -4.89 -18.48
C SER A 158 6.39 -3.93 -17.34
N LYS A 159 7.67 -3.59 -17.20
CA LYS A 159 8.16 -2.61 -16.22
C LYS A 159 8.63 -1.35 -16.93
N ILE A 160 8.21 -0.18 -16.45
CA ILE A 160 8.69 1.11 -16.90
C ILE A 160 9.54 1.71 -15.79
N VAL A 161 10.74 2.18 -16.14
CA VAL A 161 11.64 2.93 -15.27
C VAL A 161 11.88 4.30 -15.89
N ILE A 162 11.68 5.37 -15.13
CA ILE A 162 12.01 6.74 -15.54
C ILE A 162 13.08 7.26 -14.59
N ASN A 163 14.31 7.34 -15.08
CA ASN A 163 15.42 7.99 -14.38
C ASN A 163 15.37 9.48 -14.63
N THR A 164 15.44 10.29 -13.58
CA THR A 164 15.37 11.74 -13.66
C THR A 164 16.69 12.37 -13.26
N LYS A 165 17.06 13.44 -13.95
CA LYS A 165 18.26 14.23 -13.67
C LYS A 165 17.94 15.71 -13.82
N PRO A 166 18.32 16.57 -12.84
CA PRO A 166 18.16 18.02 -12.97
C PRO A 166 19.20 18.63 -13.87
N SER A 167 18.86 19.73 -14.52
CA SER A 167 19.77 20.57 -15.32
C SER A 167 19.23 22.01 -15.38
N ASP A 168 20.01 22.94 -15.94
CA ASP A 168 19.62 24.31 -16.26
C ASP A 168 18.83 25.04 -15.17
N GLY A 169 19.45 25.14 -13.99
CA GLY A 169 18.94 25.90 -12.86
C GLY A 169 18.09 25.11 -11.88
N LEU A 170 18.01 23.79 -12.02
CA LEU A 170 17.55 22.85 -11.00
C LEU A 170 18.75 22.07 -10.45
N ILE A 171 18.64 21.64 -9.20
CA ILE A 171 19.62 20.80 -8.49
C ILE A 171 18.97 19.51 -8.01
N GLU A 172 19.74 18.55 -7.52
CA GLU A 172 19.24 17.24 -7.05
C GLU A 172 18.16 17.40 -5.97
N GLU A 173 18.30 18.37 -5.07
CA GLU A 173 17.34 18.67 -4.02
C GLU A 173 15.97 19.11 -4.55
N ASP A 174 15.89 19.69 -5.74
CA ASP A 174 14.64 20.07 -6.38
C ASP A 174 13.81 18.86 -6.85
N LEU A 175 14.47 17.69 -6.99
CA LEU A 175 13.79 16.42 -7.37
C LEU A 175 13.21 15.68 -6.17
N ILE A 176 13.61 16.02 -4.93
CA ILE A 176 13.09 15.35 -3.74
C ILE A 176 11.57 15.51 -3.68
N GLY A 177 10.86 14.39 -3.57
CA GLY A 177 9.40 14.36 -3.52
C GLY A 177 8.72 14.62 -4.87
N LEU A 178 9.43 14.55 -6.01
CA LEU A 178 8.78 14.58 -7.32
C LEU A 178 7.82 13.39 -7.46
N ARG A 179 6.80 13.57 -8.28
CA ARG A 179 5.84 12.53 -8.65
C ARG A 179 5.79 12.40 -10.15
N ILE A 180 5.72 11.14 -10.62
CA ILE A 180 5.44 10.84 -12.02
C ILE A 180 4.16 10.03 -12.10
N THR A 181 3.26 10.49 -12.94
CA THR A 181 2.00 9.83 -13.25
C THR A 181 2.02 9.40 -14.71
N LEU A 182 1.76 8.13 -14.97
CA LEU A 182 1.51 7.62 -16.32
C LEU A 182 0.07 7.95 -16.70
N ASP A 183 -0.15 8.55 -17.86
CA ASP A 183 -1.44 9.03 -18.29
C ASP A 183 -1.99 8.21 -19.46
N ASN A 184 -3.31 8.05 -19.49
CA ASN A 184 -4.04 7.35 -20.56
C ASN A 184 -3.60 5.90 -20.77
N ILE A 185 -3.41 5.16 -19.66
CA ILE A 185 -2.98 3.76 -19.60
C ILE A 185 -4.04 2.88 -18.92
N PHE A 186 -4.09 1.59 -19.25
CA PHE A 186 -4.97 0.66 -18.56
C PHE A 186 -4.37 0.25 -17.23
N SER A 187 -5.14 0.38 -16.15
CA SER A 187 -4.74 -0.02 -14.79
C SER A 187 -5.23 -1.41 -14.39
N GLU A 188 -6.00 -2.08 -15.24
CA GLU A 188 -6.48 -3.44 -14.99
C GLU A 188 -6.27 -4.32 -16.21
N GLY A 189 -5.94 -5.59 -15.98
CA GLY A 189 -5.76 -6.57 -17.02
C GLY A 189 -6.24 -7.96 -16.60
N LYS A 190 -6.45 -8.80 -17.62
CA LYS A 190 -6.88 -10.19 -17.48
C LYS A 190 -5.92 -11.10 -18.20
N LEU A 191 -5.17 -11.92 -17.45
CA LEU A 191 -4.35 -13.00 -17.98
C LEU A 191 -5.23 -14.24 -18.20
N ASN A 192 -5.16 -14.82 -19.37
CA ASN A 192 -5.68 -16.14 -19.64
C ASN A 192 -4.64 -17.18 -19.20
N LEU A 193 -4.94 -17.93 -18.14
CA LEU A 193 -4.01 -18.90 -17.58
C LEU A 193 -3.81 -20.12 -18.48
N VAL A 194 -4.67 -20.38 -19.47
CA VAL A 194 -4.51 -21.53 -20.36
C VAL A 194 -3.42 -21.29 -21.41
N ASN A 195 -3.34 -20.08 -21.96
CA ASN A 195 -2.42 -19.76 -23.05
C ASN A 195 -1.38 -18.65 -22.73
N GLY A 196 -1.51 -17.97 -21.58
CA GLY A 196 -0.62 -16.90 -21.19
C GLY A 196 -0.91 -15.52 -21.80
N ASP A 197 -1.98 -15.38 -22.59
CA ASP A 197 -2.33 -14.09 -23.19
C ASP A 197 -2.90 -13.14 -22.14
N ILE A 198 -2.45 -11.89 -22.16
CA ILE A 198 -2.97 -10.84 -21.30
C ILE A 198 -3.69 -9.78 -22.11
N ALA A 199 -4.87 -9.38 -21.66
CA ALA A 199 -5.70 -8.36 -22.29
C ALA A 199 -6.08 -7.26 -21.28
N PRO A 200 -6.16 -5.98 -21.70
CA PRO A 200 -6.61 -4.90 -20.85
C PRO A 200 -8.09 -5.05 -20.46
N LEU A 201 -8.43 -4.56 -19.26
CA LEU A 201 -9.80 -4.45 -18.76
C LEU A 201 -10.14 -2.98 -18.46
N GLY A 202 -11.44 -2.68 -18.51
CA GLY A 202 -11.96 -1.37 -18.13
C GLY A 202 -11.59 -0.26 -19.12
N GLN A 203 -11.38 0.94 -18.57
CA GLN A 203 -11.01 2.13 -19.32
C GLN A 203 -9.61 2.59 -18.94
N LYS A 204 -8.99 3.33 -19.84
CA LYS A 204 -7.70 3.97 -19.56
C LYS A 204 -7.86 5.03 -18.47
N THR A 205 -6.87 5.11 -17.60
CA THR A 205 -6.80 6.00 -16.44
C THR A 205 -5.37 6.50 -16.27
N SER A 206 -5.06 7.08 -15.11
CA SER A 206 -3.70 7.45 -14.75
C SER A 206 -3.20 6.54 -13.63
N ILE A 207 -1.90 6.19 -13.67
CA ILE A 207 -1.21 5.38 -12.66
C ILE A 207 -0.06 6.21 -12.10
N GLN A 208 -0.01 6.42 -10.80
CA GLN A 208 1.14 7.05 -10.15
C GLN A 208 2.27 6.03 -10.04
N MET A 209 3.46 6.38 -10.52
CA MET A 209 4.64 5.54 -10.42
C MET A 209 5.19 5.54 -8.99
N LYS A 210 5.81 4.44 -8.59
CA LYS A 210 6.61 4.36 -7.37
C LYS A 210 7.89 5.18 -7.57
N THR A 211 8.15 6.12 -6.66
CA THR A 211 9.26 7.08 -6.77
C THR A 211 10.28 6.84 -5.66
N LYS A 212 11.58 6.79 -6.00
CA LYS A 212 12.65 6.81 -5.00
C LYS A 212 12.63 8.14 -4.24
N THR A 213 12.97 8.08 -2.96
CA THR A 213 12.92 9.22 -2.03
C THR A 213 13.65 10.47 -2.54
N ASN A 214 14.80 10.30 -3.20
CA ASN A 214 15.57 11.40 -3.77
C ASN A 214 15.06 11.87 -5.15
N GLY A 215 13.99 11.27 -5.65
CA GLY A 215 13.42 11.60 -6.95
C GLY A 215 14.26 11.20 -8.16
N SER A 216 15.36 10.45 -7.98
CA SER A 216 16.26 10.10 -9.08
C SER A 216 15.72 9.03 -10.03
N SER A 217 14.73 8.27 -9.59
CA SER A 217 14.10 7.21 -10.40
C SER A 217 12.67 6.93 -9.94
N CYS A 218 11.82 6.64 -10.91
CA CYS A 218 10.45 6.19 -10.69
C CYS A 218 10.21 4.92 -11.49
N GLU A 219 9.40 4.01 -10.97
CA GLU A 219 9.08 2.76 -11.63
C GLU A 219 7.59 2.42 -11.55
N ALA A 220 7.09 1.71 -12.55
CA ALA A 220 5.74 1.18 -12.57
C ALA A 220 5.68 -0.14 -13.33
N ILE A 221 4.87 -1.07 -12.84
CA ILE A 221 4.45 -2.28 -13.55
C ILE A 221 3.18 -1.95 -14.33
N VAL A 222 3.17 -2.25 -15.62
CA VAL A 222 2.08 -1.92 -16.54
C VAL A 222 1.71 -3.12 -17.41
N LEU A 223 0.55 -3.05 -18.04
CA LEU A 223 0.18 -4.05 -19.04
C LEU A 223 1.05 -3.90 -20.30
N PRO A 224 1.48 -5.01 -20.92
CA PRO A 224 2.11 -4.95 -22.22
C PRO A 224 1.12 -4.39 -23.27
N GLY A 225 1.63 -3.66 -24.25
CA GLY A 225 0.82 -3.05 -25.28
C GLY A 225 1.44 -1.84 -25.94
N THR A 226 0.65 -1.17 -26.79
CA THR A 226 1.11 0.00 -27.53
C THR A 226 1.27 1.24 -26.65
N THR A 227 2.32 2.02 -26.88
CA THR A 227 2.54 3.33 -26.28
C THR A 227 1.70 4.45 -26.91
N SER A 228 0.93 4.16 -27.95
CA SER A 228 0.16 5.19 -28.67
C SER A 228 -0.84 5.91 -27.78
N GLY A 229 -0.64 7.22 -27.64
CA GLY A 229 -1.44 8.10 -26.79
C GLY A 229 -1.24 7.90 -25.29
N VAL A 230 -0.21 7.16 -24.88
CA VAL A 230 0.23 7.06 -23.48
C VAL A 230 1.29 8.12 -23.24
N GLY A 231 1.16 8.87 -22.17
CA GLY A 231 2.10 9.87 -21.75
C GLY A 231 2.44 9.77 -20.29
N PHE A 232 3.19 10.74 -19.79
CA PHE A 232 3.45 10.90 -18.36
C PHE A 232 3.53 12.36 -17.97
N THR A 233 3.17 12.62 -16.73
CA THR A 233 3.25 13.94 -16.10
C THR A 233 4.20 13.87 -14.93
N ILE A 234 5.18 14.80 -14.89
CA ILE A 234 6.12 14.99 -13.78
C ILE A 234 5.68 16.21 -13.00
N GLU A 235 5.47 16.07 -11.71
CA GLU A 235 5.18 17.16 -10.78
C GLU A 235 6.30 17.28 -9.75
N LEU A 236 6.98 18.41 -9.69
CA LEU A 236 7.97 18.70 -8.65
C LEU A 236 7.31 19.20 -7.37
N ALA A 237 7.95 19.01 -6.24
CA ALA A 237 7.45 19.45 -4.93
C ALA A 237 7.20 20.97 -4.84
N ASN A 238 7.88 21.77 -5.66
CA ASN A 238 7.72 23.22 -5.77
C ASN A 238 6.56 23.66 -6.69
N GLY A 239 5.79 22.71 -7.25
CA GLY A 239 4.62 22.98 -8.10
C GLY A 239 4.89 23.11 -9.59
N TYR A 240 6.14 22.93 -10.07
CA TYR A 240 6.37 22.81 -11.51
C TYR A 240 5.83 21.52 -12.05
N VAL A 241 5.12 21.61 -13.19
CA VAL A 241 4.50 20.46 -13.87
C VAL A 241 5.00 20.38 -15.31
N TYR A 242 5.40 19.18 -15.71
CA TYR A 242 5.85 18.89 -17.07
C TYR A 242 5.13 17.65 -17.57
N SER A 243 4.77 17.62 -18.85
CA SER A 243 4.14 16.47 -19.48
C SER A 243 4.82 16.11 -20.79
N ALA A 244 4.87 14.83 -21.09
CA ALA A 244 5.35 14.32 -22.37
C ALA A 244 4.62 13.03 -22.74
N ASP A 245 4.57 12.75 -24.05
CA ASP A 245 4.10 11.49 -24.58
C ASP A 245 5.26 10.52 -24.83
N PHE A 246 5.00 9.22 -24.63
CA PHE A 246 5.94 8.21 -25.11
C PHE A 246 5.96 8.19 -26.64
N GLN A 247 7.10 7.79 -27.19
CA GLN A 247 7.28 7.76 -28.64
C GLN A 247 6.25 6.84 -29.28
N GLN A 248 5.56 7.33 -30.31
CA GLN A 248 4.58 6.55 -31.07
C GLN A 248 5.22 5.38 -31.81
N GLY A 249 4.49 4.27 -31.89
CA GLY A 249 4.94 3.06 -32.60
C GLY A 249 5.80 2.13 -31.78
N GLN A 250 6.11 2.46 -30.52
CA GLN A 250 6.72 1.56 -29.56
C GLN A 250 5.69 0.68 -28.87
N GLN A 251 6.17 -0.34 -28.17
CA GLN A 251 5.34 -1.24 -27.35
C GLN A 251 6.03 -1.45 -26.01
N PHE A 252 5.24 -1.51 -24.96
CA PHE A 252 5.66 -2.11 -23.70
C PHE A 252 5.61 -3.62 -23.86
N LEU A 253 6.76 -4.27 -23.86
CA LEU A 253 6.90 -5.70 -24.10
C LEU A 253 6.71 -6.48 -22.79
N SER A 254 5.97 -7.59 -22.83
CA SER A 254 5.89 -8.52 -21.70
C SER A 254 7.28 -9.04 -21.34
N GLY A 255 7.58 -9.14 -20.04
CA GLY A 255 8.86 -9.62 -19.55
C GLY A 255 10.04 -8.69 -19.79
N HIS A 256 9.81 -7.39 -20.06
CA HIS A 256 10.90 -6.42 -20.34
C HIS A 256 10.77 -5.19 -19.45
N ILE A 257 11.95 -4.60 -19.17
CA ILE A 257 12.10 -3.29 -18.53
C ILE A 257 12.35 -2.26 -19.62
N HIS A 258 11.55 -1.19 -19.57
CA HIS A 258 11.64 -0.04 -20.48
C HIS A 258 12.17 1.16 -19.70
N THR A 259 13.45 1.51 -19.90
CA THR A 259 14.12 2.59 -19.18
C THR A 259 14.17 3.86 -20.03
N TYR A 260 13.68 4.95 -19.45
CA TYR A 260 13.71 6.30 -20.01
C TYR A 260 14.59 7.18 -19.11
N ASN A 261 15.53 7.92 -19.70
CA ASN A 261 16.32 8.91 -18.99
C ASN A 261 15.79 10.31 -19.30
N VAL A 262 15.31 11.02 -18.29
CA VAL A 262 14.63 12.32 -18.40
C VAL A 262 15.49 13.39 -17.73
N ILE A 263 15.88 14.41 -18.50
CA ILE A 263 16.52 15.61 -17.97
C ILE A 263 15.44 16.66 -17.74
N ILE A 264 15.40 17.20 -16.51
CA ILE A 264 14.40 18.20 -16.09
C ILE A 264 15.12 19.55 -15.95
N THR A 265 14.60 20.56 -16.61
CA THR A 265 15.05 21.95 -16.52
C THR A 265 13.93 22.84 -16.02
N ARG A 266 14.19 24.10 -15.70
CA ARG A 266 13.12 25.06 -15.33
C ARG A 266 12.10 25.32 -16.43
N THR A 267 12.47 25.09 -17.68
CA THR A 267 11.65 25.43 -18.85
C THR A 267 11.03 24.22 -19.56
N GLY A 268 11.40 23.00 -19.18
CA GLY A 268 10.88 21.79 -19.81
C GLY A 268 11.68 20.55 -19.47
N ILE A 269 11.33 19.47 -20.17
CA ILE A 269 12.00 18.17 -20.03
C ILE A 269 12.55 17.72 -21.40
N SER A 270 13.61 16.92 -21.37
CA SER A 270 14.11 16.17 -22.52
C SER A 270 14.23 14.69 -22.18
N ILE A 271 13.84 13.84 -23.11
CA ILE A 271 13.83 12.39 -22.95
C ILE A 271 14.86 11.79 -23.89
N SER A 272 15.76 10.97 -23.33
CA SER A 272 16.71 10.19 -24.13
C SER A 272 16.02 9.02 -24.85
N PRO A 273 16.67 8.44 -25.88
CA PRO A 273 16.20 7.19 -26.47
C PRO A 273 15.98 6.11 -25.39
N ILE A 274 14.96 5.30 -25.62
CA ILE A 274 14.60 4.20 -24.70
C ILE A 274 15.65 3.10 -24.71
N GLU A 275 15.93 2.55 -23.53
CA GLU A 275 16.67 1.30 -23.35
C GLU A 275 15.65 0.19 -22.98
N ILE A 276 15.72 -0.95 -23.66
CA ILE A 276 14.86 -2.11 -23.43
C ILE A 276 15.73 -3.29 -23.11
N GLU A 277 15.47 -3.92 -21.96
CA GLU A 277 16.20 -5.10 -21.49
C GLU A 277 15.22 -6.17 -20.97
N ASP A 278 15.67 -7.42 -20.89
CA ASP A 278 14.89 -8.50 -20.31
C ASP A 278 14.67 -8.23 -18.81
N TRP A 279 13.44 -8.40 -18.35
CA TRP A 279 13.12 -8.31 -16.93
C TRP A 279 13.42 -9.64 -16.26
N ILE A 280 14.65 -9.76 -15.80
CA ILE A 280 15.16 -10.94 -15.13
C ILE A 280 14.94 -10.78 -13.63
N LEU A 281 14.35 -11.77 -12.96
CA LEU A 281 14.25 -11.82 -11.51
C LEU A 281 15.63 -11.93 -10.89
N THR A 282 16.05 -10.93 -10.15
CA THR A 282 17.34 -10.87 -9.44
C THR A 282 17.11 -10.91 -7.93
N ASP A 283 18.16 -11.25 -7.17
CA ASP A 283 18.09 -11.21 -5.69
C ASP A 283 17.76 -9.82 -5.16
N THR A 284 17.99 -8.77 -5.94
CA THR A 284 17.63 -7.39 -5.58
C THR A 284 16.13 -7.14 -5.59
N ASP A 285 15.37 -7.92 -6.36
CA ASP A 285 13.91 -7.83 -6.39
C ASP A 285 13.27 -8.49 -5.14
N THR A 286 14.05 -9.30 -4.39
CA THR A 286 13.62 -9.97 -3.15
C THR A 286 14.16 -9.34 -1.88
N GLN A 287 15.12 -8.41 -1.98
CA GLN A 287 15.53 -7.67 -0.78
C GLN A 287 14.28 -6.97 -0.24
N GLU A 288 14.02 -7.19 1.04
CA GLU A 288 13.08 -6.33 1.77
C GLU A 288 13.39 -4.91 1.35
N GLU A 289 12.46 -4.30 0.62
CA GLU A 289 12.53 -2.88 0.38
C GLU A 289 12.77 -2.26 1.75
N ILE A 290 13.94 -1.67 1.94
CA ILE A 290 14.07 -0.63 2.96
C ILE A 290 12.91 0.27 2.60
N ALA A 291 11.84 0.24 3.39
CA ALA A 291 10.59 0.91 3.09
C ALA A 291 10.98 2.31 2.65
N ASP A 292 10.76 2.61 1.36
CA ASP A 292 11.15 3.90 0.82
C ASP A 292 10.54 4.93 1.75
N GLU A 293 11.36 5.74 2.36
CA GLU A 293 10.92 6.71 3.35
C GLU A 293 9.85 7.58 2.70
N ILE A 294 8.63 7.49 3.21
CA ILE A 294 7.49 8.14 2.58
C ILE A 294 7.67 9.66 2.69
N ILE A 295 7.68 10.32 1.53
CA ILE A 295 7.72 11.78 1.42
C ILE A 295 6.31 12.29 1.16
N TYR A 296 5.80 13.07 2.11
CA TYR A 296 4.46 13.63 2.03
C TYR A 296 4.45 15.04 1.44
N ARG A 297 3.31 15.41 0.87
CA ARG A 297 2.94 16.77 0.45
C ARG A 297 1.65 17.20 1.14
N THR A 298 1.43 18.49 1.20
CA THR A 298 0.13 19.03 1.66
C THR A 298 -0.98 18.50 0.74
N GLY A 299 -2.02 17.94 1.35
CA GLY A 299 -3.12 17.29 0.66
C GLY A 299 -3.02 15.76 0.57
N ASP A 300 -1.86 15.16 0.82
CA ASP A 300 -1.69 13.70 0.74
C ASP A 300 -2.51 12.94 1.78
N PHE A 301 -2.88 11.71 1.46
CA PHE A 301 -3.41 10.77 2.44
C PHE A 301 -2.30 10.31 3.39
N TYR A 302 -2.65 10.04 4.64
CA TYR A 302 -1.75 9.44 5.61
C TYR A 302 -2.38 8.16 6.17
N PRO A 303 -1.68 7.03 6.36
CA PRO A 303 -0.21 6.85 6.24
C PRO A 303 0.31 6.54 4.82
N ASN A 304 -0.53 6.38 3.84
CA ASN A 304 -0.09 6.09 2.46
C ASN A 304 -0.63 7.17 1.52
N PRO A 305 0.26 8.04 0.94
CA PRO A 305 -0.15 9.14 0.06
C PRO A 305 -1.04 8.71 -1.11
N ASN A 306 -0.88 7.48 -1.57
CA ASN A 306 -1.52 6.96 -2.76
C ASN A 306 -2.75 6.08 -2.48
N ASN A 307 -3.02 5.74 -1.21
CA ASN A 307 -4.08 4.80 -0.86
C ASN A 307 -5.16 5.43 0.04
N PRO A 308 -6.28 5.91 -0.54
CA PRO A 308 -7.39 6.46 0.22
C PRO A 308 -8.06 5.45 1.17
N LYS A 309 -7.98 4.14 0.87
CA LYS A 309 -8.65 3.10 1.70
C LYS A 309 -8.03 2.92 3.07
N THR A 310 -6.75 3.26 3.23
CA THR A 310 -6.02 3.18 4.51
C THR A 310 -5.87 4.52 5.19
N ALA A 311 -6.41 5.59 4.58
CA ALA A 311 -6.24 6.94 5.08
C ALA A 311 -6.95 7.14 6.43
N ILE A 312 -6.21 7.70 7.39
CA ILE A 312 -6.74 8.14 8.68
C ILE A 312 -6.87 9.66 8.76
N GLY A 313 -6.32 10.37 7.78
CA GLY A 313 -6.38 11.83 7.67
C GLY A 313 -5.66 12.33 6.42
N VAL A 314 -5.65 13.66 6.26
CA VAL A 314 -5.00 14.37 5.15
C VAL A 314 -3.89 15.25 5.71
N VAL A 315 -2.72 15.22 5.07
CA VAL A 315 -1.56 16.06 5.44
C VAL A 315 -1.87 17.51 5.18
N TYR A 316 -1.76 18.36 6.21
CA TYR A 316 -1.97 19.80 6.04
C TYR A 316 -0.71 20.63 6.26
N TRP A 317 0.26 20.12 7.00
CA TRP A 317 1.50 20.83 7.30
C TRP A 317 2.69 19.86 7.30
N LEU A 318 3.81 20.34 6.76
CA LEU A 318 5.08 19.63 6.76
C LEU A 318 6.12 20.42 7.55
N LYS A 319 6.89 19.72 8.36
CA LYS A 319 7.94 20.33 9.18
C LYS A 319 9.11 20.78 8.29
N PRO A 320 9.48 22.06 8.32
CA PRO A 320 10.61 22.56 7.54
C PRO A 320 11.91 21.80 7.83
N GLY A 321 12.67 21.48 6.79
CA GLY A 321 13.96 20.81 6.90
C GLY A 321 13.89 19.28 7.01
N THR A 322 12.70 18.67 7.01
CA THR A 322 12.56 17.20 7.06
C THR A 322 12.34 16.55 5.70
N GLY A 323 12.30 17.36 4.63
CA GLY A 323 12.04 16.86 3.27
C GLY A 323 10.67 16.17 3.12
N GLY A 324 9.67 16.57 3.92
CA GLY A 324 8.33 15.98 3.84
C GLY A 324 8.14 14.69 4.65
N LYS A 325 9.08 14.33 5.52
CA LYS A 325 9.03 13.09 6.32
C LYS A 325 8.26 13.25 7.63
N GLU A 326 8.24 14.45 8.17
CA GLU A 326 7.53 14.80 9.40
C GLU A 326 6.52 15.92 9.12
N GLY A 327 5.38 15.86 9.78
CA GLY A 327 4.34 16.84 9.58
C GLY A 327 3.13 16.65 10.48
N LYS A 328 2.00 17.21 10.04
CA LYS A 328 0.72 17.07 10.73
C LYS A 328 -0.38 16.74 9.75
N ILE A 329 -1.24 15.84 10.19
CA ILE A 329 -2.49 15.47 9.50
C ILE A 329 -3.69 16.04 10.24
N VAL A 330 -4.76 16.27 9.49
CA VAL A 330 -6.08 16.59 10.01
C VAL A 330 -7.03 15.42 9.81
N SER A 331 -7.91 15.16 10.79
CA SER A 331 -8.92 14.11 10.69
C SER A 331 -9.91 14.37 9.55
N TYR A 332 -10.45 13.31 8.95
CA TYR A 332 -11.43 13.41 7.87
C TYR A 332 -12.82 13.84 8.37
N ASP A 333 -13.12 13.68 9.65
CA ASP A 333 -14.40 13.97 10.30
C ASP A 333 -14.28 15.09 11.34
N SER A 334 -15.40 15.64 11.73
CA SER A 334 -15.54 16.61 12.81
C SER A 334 -16.60 16.18 13.83
N ALA A 335 -16.72 16.86 14.95
CA ALA A 335 -17.77 16.63 15.92
C ALA A 335 -18.22 17.95 16.60
N MET A 336 -19.40 17.92 17.18
CA MET A 336 -19.92 18.98 18.03
C MET A 336 -19.69 18.59 19.49
N LYS A 337 -18.77 19.29 20.18
CA LYS A 337 -18.40 19.01 21.57
C LYS A 337 -18.15 20.33 22.32
N ASN A 338 -18.37 20.32 23.64
CA ASN A 338 -17.88 21.39 24.49
C ASN A 338 -16.42 21.15 24.88
N TRP A 339 -15.70 22.21 25.17
CA TRP A 339 -14.28 22.19 25.52
C TRP A 339 -14.06 21.48 26.87
N GLY A 340 -14.90 21.80 27.86
CA GLY A 340 -14.85 21.29 29.21
C GLY A 340 -15.98 21.83 30.06
N ASP A 341 -15.93 21.58 31.38
CA ASP A 341 -16.86 22.14 32.34
C ASP A 341 -16.61 23.66 32.55
N SER A 342 -17.67 24.43 32.78
CA SER A 342 -17.60 25.87 33.11
C SER A 342 -16.86 26.18 34.43
N ASN A 343 -16.74 25.17 35.31
CA ASN A 343 -16.01 25.27 36.56
C ASN A 343 -14.49 25.03 36.40
N ASN A 344 -14.02 24.73 35.20
CA ASN A 344 -12.61 24.53 34.96
C ASN A 344 -11.83 25.83 35.16
N GLU A 345 -10.89 25.78 36.10
CA GLU A 345 -9.95 26.87 36.37
C GLU A 345 -9.10 27.21 35.12
N ASP A 346 -8.44 28.36 35.17
CA ASP A 346 -7.41 28.73 34.19
C ASP A 346 -6.28 27.72 34.19
N LEU A 347 -6.26 26.83 33.20
CA LEU A 347 -5.24 25.79 33.02
C LEU A 347 -3.99 26.31 32.30
N ARG A 348 -4.00 27.58 31.87
CA ARG A 348 -2.87 28.25 31.18
C ARG A 348 -2.42 27.51 29.92
N THR A 349 -3.39 27.06 29.12
CA THR A 349 -3.08 26.35 27.89
C THR A 349 -2.28 27.23 26.91
N SER A 350 -1.48 26.56 26.08
CA SER A 350 -0.67 27.19 25.04
C SER A 350 -1.54 27.68 23.87
N ILE A 351 -1.19 28.81 23.29
CA ILE A 351 -1.75 29.23 22.00
C ILE A 351 -1.00 28.64 20.80
N SER A 352 0.19 28.08 21.03
CA SER A 352 1.11 27.67 19.95
C SER A 352 1.03 26.17 19.61
N THR A 353 0.83 25.31 20.61
CA THR A 353 0.90 23.86 20.44
C THR A 353 -0.21 23.15 21.18
N GLY A 354 -1.00 22.38 20.46
CA GLY A 354 -2.10 21.58 21.00
C GLY A 354 -1.62 20.37 21.81
N ILE A 355 -0.46 19.81 21.48
CA ILE A 355 0.11 18.69 22.23
C ILE A 355 0.45 19.07 23.68
N ILE A 356 0.95 20.27 23.92
CA ILE A 356 1.17 20.78 25.28
C ILE A 356 -0.18 20.95 26.01
N ASN A 357 -1.21 21.42 25.31
CA ASN A 357 -2.55 21.53 25.89
C ASN A 357 -3.11 20.15 26.24
N TRP A 358 -2.89 19.18 25.36
CA TRP A 358 -3.23 17.79 25.61
C TRP A 358 -2.58 17.26 26.90
N GLU A 359 -1.28 17.48 27.10
CA GLU A 359 -0.57 17.08 28.30
C GLU A 359 -1.11 17.75 29.57
N ILE A 360 -1.38 19.05 29.51
CA ILE A 360 -1.98 19.81 30.62
C ILE A 360 -3.32 19.20 31.02
N ILE A 361 -4.19 18.93 30.03
CA ILE A 361 -5.53 18.42 30.26
C ILE A 361 -5.51 16.96 30.73
N THR A 362 -4.69 16.11 30.14
CA THR A 362 -4.59 14.69 30.53
C THR A 362 -3.93 14.52 31.91
N ASN A 363 -3.02 15.40 32.30
CA ASN A 363 -2.46 15.43 33.66
C ASN A 363 -3.52 15.86 34.69
N ARG A 364 -4.44 16.73 34.31
CA ARG A 364 -5.54 17.21 35.17
C ARG A 364 -6.67 16.17 35.30
N ASP A 365 -7.08 15.57 34.18
CA ASP A 365 -8.14 14.55 34.08
C ASP A 365 -7.70 13.44 33.13
N PRO A 366 -7.05 12.39 33.61
CA PRO A 366 -6.55 11.30 32.76
C PRO A 366 -7.64 10.56 31.98
N LEU A 367 -8.88 10.57 32.45
CA LEU A 367 -10.02 9.93 31.80
C LEU A 367 -10.76 10.88 30.85
N LEU A 368 -10.46 12.17 30.91
CA LEU A 368 -11.07 13.25 30.12
C LEU A 368 -12.60 13.31 30.26
N GLU A 369 -13.13 12.91 31.41
CA GLU A 369 -14.59 12.91 31.66
C GLU A 369 -15.18 14.33 31.65
N ASN A 370 -14.39 15.31 32.08
CA ASN A 370 -14.78 16.72 32.12
C ASN A 370 -14.33 17.51 30.88
N PHE A 371 -13.70 16.84 29.87
CA PHE A 371 -13.14 17.46 28.67
C PHE A 371 -13.59 16.74 27.38
N PRO A 372 -14.87 16.81 27.00
CA PRO A 372 -15.45 16.02 25.90
C PRO A 372 -14.79 16.25 24.55
N ALA A 373 -14.30 17.47 24.25
CA ALA A 373 -13.58 17.75 23.01
C ALA A 373 -12.25 17.00 22.93
N PHE A 374 -11.51 16.95 24.04
CA PHE A 374 -10.23 16.21 24.13
C PHE A 374 -10.46 14.70 24.13
N LYS A 375 -11.51 14.25 24.82
CA LYS A 375 -11.90 12.83 24.83
C LYS A 375 -12.21 12.32 23.42
N TRP A 376 -12.94 13.08 22.63
CA TRP A 376 -13.24 12.70 21.25
C TRP A 376 -11.97 12.54 20.40
N CYS A 377 -10.97 13.42 20.59
CA CYS A 377 -9.68 13.26 19.92
C CYS A 377 -8.95 11.99 20.37
N LYS A 378 -8.96 11.68 21.69
CA LYS A 378 -8.38 10.44 22.23
C LYS A 378 -9.03 9.18 21.66
N ASP A 379 -10.33 9.19 21.52
CA ASP A 379 -11.11 8.05 21.03
C ASP A 379 -10.83 7.72 19.55
N LYS A 380 -10.12 8.58 18.79
CA LYS A 380 -9.60 8.31 17.44
C LYS A 380 -8.34 7.45 17.43
N GLY A 381 -7.68 7.28 18.56
CA GLY A 381 -6.44 6.54 18.70
C GLY A 381 -5.26 7.41 19.15
N ASP A 382 -4.09 6.78 19.23
CA ASP A 382 -2.89 7.42 19.76
C ASP A 382 -2.40 8.59 18.88
N GLY A 383 -1.96 9.64 19.56
CA GLY A 383 -1.36 10.81 18.93
C GLY A 383 -2.36 11.85 18.39
N TRP A 384 -3.68 11.58 18.41
CA TRP A 384 -4.69 12.56 18.04
C TRP A 384 -5.00 13.53 19.18
N TYR A 385 -5.02 14.84 18.88
CA TYR A 385 -5.30 15.89 19.85
C TYR A 385 -6.09 17.05 19.23
N LEU A 386 -6.67 17.87 20.09
CA LEU A 386 -7.38 19.09 19.68
C LEU A 386 -6.35 20.18 19.34
N PRO A 387 -6.37 20.76 18.12
CA PRO A 387 -5.39 21.74 17.70
C PRO A 387 -5.42 23.00 18.56
N SER A 388 -4.26 23.61 18.75
CA SER A 388 -4.16 24.94 19.35
C SER A 388 -4.65 26.04 18.40
N ARG A 389 -4.75 27.23 18.93
CA ARG A 389 -5.07 28.43 18.14
C ARG A 389 -4.17 28.59 16.92
N TYR A 390 -2.85 28.46 17.11
CA TYR A 390 -1.88 28.66 16.05
C TYR A 390 -1.89 27.53 15.02
N GLU A 391 -2.06 26.28 15.47
CA GLU A 391 -2.13 25.13 14.57
C GLU A 391 -3.36 25.21 13.64
N LEU A 392 -4.50 25.64 14.17
CA LEU A 392 -5.69 25.79 13.33
C LEU A 392 -5.58 26.99 12.37
N HIS A 393 -4.87 28.03 12.78
CA HIS A 393 -4.53 29.14 11.89
C HIS A 393 -3.66 28.67 10.71
N ILE A 394 -2.60 27.89 10.98
CA ILE A 394 -1.75 27.30 9.92
C ILE A 394 -2.57 26.36 9.03
N LEU A 395 -3.44 25.53 9.60
CA LEU A 395 -4.33 24.67 8.82
C LEU A 395 -5.16 25.49 7.82
N ASN A 396 -5.77 26.58 8.27
CA ASN A 396 -6.57 27.45 7.40
C ASN A 396 -5.73 28.14 6.31
N GLU A 397 -4.53 28.62 6.63
CA GLU A 397 -3.62 29.21 5.65
C GLU A 397 -3.26 28.22 4.55
N LEU A 398 -2.85 27.00 4.95
CA LEU A 398 -2.43 25.96 4.01
C LEU A 398 -3.62 25.36 3.25
N TRP A 399 -4.79 25.19 3.90
CA TRP A 399 -6.02 24.83 3.21
C TRP A 399 -6.41 25.86 2.16
N THR A 400 -6.37 27.15 2.48
CA THR A 400 -6.69 28.23 1.53
C THR A 400 -5.78 28.19 0.30
N ALA A 401 -4.50 27.85 0.49
CA ALA A 401 -3.52 27.71 -0.59
C ALA A 401 -3.70 26.42 -1.43
N ASN A 402 -4.31 25.37 -0.85
CA ASN A 402 -4.43 24.03 -1.44
C ASN A 402 -5.89 23.52 -1.40
N GLN A 403 -6.87 24.41 -1.49
CA GLN A 403 -8.29 24.11 -1.21
C GLN A 403 -8.83 22.94 -2.04
N GLU A 404 -8.55 22.95 -3.35
CA GLU A 404 -9.07 21.94 -4.27
C GLU A 404 -8.51 20.54 -3.92
N SER A 405 -7.20 20.39 -3.79
CA SER A 405 -6.56 19.10 -3.52
C SER A 405 -6.94 18.53 -2.14
N MET A 406 -6.94 19.37 -1.10
CA MET A 406 -7.30 18.95 0.26
C MET A 406 -8.77 18.54 0.36
N ASN A 407 -9.70 19.31 -0.20
CA ASN A 407 -11.11 18.99 -0.15
C ASN A 407 -11.46 17.77 -1.00
N THR A 408 -10.91 17.68 -2.21
CA THR A 408 -11.07 16.49 -3.06
C THR A 408 -10.60 15.22 -2.35
N ASN A 409 -9.46 15.27 -1.67
CA ASN A 409 -8.95 14.11 -0.94
C ASN A 409 -9.77 13.79 0.32
N LEU A 410 -10.28 14.78 1.04
CA LEU A 410 -11.24 14.54 2.12
C LEU A 410 -12.51 13.84 1.60
N GLU A 411 -13.07 14.28 0.48
CA GLU A 411 -14.24 13.65 -0.13
C GLU A 411 -13.97 12.22 -0.59
N ARG A 412 -12.78 11.93 -1.15
CA ARG A 412 -12.38 10.57 -1.57
C ARG A 412 -12.34 9.56 -0.42
N ILE A 413 -12.17 10.01 0.82
CA ILE A 413 -12.21 9.16 2.03
C ILE A 413 -13.51 9.32 2.81
N SER A 414 -14.56 9.81 2.16
CA SER A 414 -15.88 10.07 2.76
C SER A 414 -15.81 11.03 3.97
N GLY A 415 -14.85 11.92 3.94
CA GLY A 415 -14.66 12.94 4.98
C GLY A 415 -15.42 14.23 4.70
N GLU A 416 -15.32 15.17 5.62
CA GLU A 416 -15.97 16.47 5.55
C GLU A 416 -15.01 17.51 4.95
N PRO A 417 -15.27 18.07 3.75
CA PRO A 417 -14.52 19.19 3.21
C PRO A 417 -14.54 20.41 4.10
N PHE A 418 -13.51 21.22 4.04
CA PHE A 418 -13.50 22.53 4.67
C PHE A 418 -14.23 23.57 3.82
N THR A 419 -14.82 24.55 4.49
CA THR A 419 -15.45 25.71 3.85
C THR A 419 -14.97 27.01 4.48
N SER A 420 -15.13 28.14 3.76
CA SER A 420 -14.82 29.46 4.29
C SER A 420 -15.65 29.84 5.53
N ASP A 421 -16.81 29.24 5.69
CA ASP A 421 -17.73 29.56 6.79
C ASP A 421 -17.48 28.71 8.04
N ASP A 422 -16.49 27.81 7.99
CA ASP A 422 -16.16 26.95 9.12
C ASP A 422 -15.67 27.74 10.34
N VAL A 423 -16.15 27.26 11.50
CA VAL A 423 -15.76 27.79 12.82
C VAL A 423 -15.40 26.59 13.70
N TYR A 424 -14.18 26.56 14.19
CA TYR A 424 -13.70 25.44 15.01
C TYR A 424 -13.27 25.89 16.40
N LEU A 425 -13.67 25.12 17.40
CA LEU A 425 -13.19 25.21 18.77
C LEU A 425 -11.76 24.66 18.85
N VAL A 426 -10.88 25.36 19.55
CA VAL A 426 -9.47 24.98 19.70
C VAL A 426 -9.14 24.60 21.15
N SER A 427 -7.98 23.97 21.35
CA SER A 427 -7.50 23.57 22.69
C SER A 427 -7.05 24.74 23.56
N SER A 428 -6.87 25.93 22.98
CA SER A 428 -6.39 27.11 23.69
C SER A 428 -7.53 27.80 24.46
N GLU A 429 -7.25 28.14 25.72
CA GLU A 429 -8.13 28.98 26.50
C GLU A 429 -8.01 30.46 26.09
N SER A 430 -9.10 31.20 26.23
CA SER A 430 -9.08 32.61 26.04
C SER A 430 -8.24 33.30 27.13
N ARG A 431 -7.40 34.23 26.71
CA ARG A 431 -6.61 35.08 27.63
C ARG A 431 -7.40 36.26 28.18
N SER A 432 -8.64 36.43 27.73
CA SER A 432 -9.54 37.46 28.24
C SER A 432 -10.13 37.06 29.59
N TRP A 433 -10.39 38.04 30.45
CA TRP A 433 -11.11 37.81 31.70
C TRP A 433 -12.62 37.87 31.47
N PRO A 434 -13.45 36.97 32.02
CA PRO A 434 -13.15 35.83 32.88
C PRO A 434 -12.55 34.64 32.10
N ARG A 435 -11.75 33.77 32.77
CA ARG A 435 -10.97 32.69 32.19
C ARG A 435 -11.77 31.35 32.08
N ASP A 436 -13.08 31.45 32.07
CA ASP A 436 -14.02 30.35 31.87
C ASP A 436 -14.31 30.05 30.38
N ARG A 437 -13.48 30.58 29.48
CA ARG A 437 -13.69 30.57 28.04
C ARG A 437 -12.56 29.88 27.29
N ALA A 438 -12.93 29.13 26.24
CA ALA A 438 -12.07 28.63 25.20
C ALA A 438 -12.17 29.51 23.96
N GLU A 439 -11.20 29.41 23.06
CA GLU A 439 -11.24 30.15 21.80
C GLU A 439 -11.86 29.33 20.68
N THR A 440 -12.56 30.03 19.77
CA THR A 440 -12.96 29.50 18.47
C THR A 440 -12.26 30.28 17.35
N TYR A 441 -12.00 29.60 16.24
CA TYR A 441 -11.36 30.16 15.08
C TYR A 441 -12.30 30.20 13.88
N TYR A 442 -12.43 31.35 13.25
CA TYR A 442 -13.27 31.57 12.08
C TYR A 442 -12.43 31.54 10.80
N PHE A 443 -12.73 30.66 9.87
CA PHE A 443 -12.01 30.54 8.60
C PHE A 443 -12.25 31.75 7.70
N SER A 444 -13.47 32.34 7.72
CA SER A 444 -13.86 33.44 6.85
C SER A 444 -13.03 34.70 7.02
N ASN A 445 -12.71 35.09 8.25
CA ASN A 445 -12.01 36.33 8.57
C ASN A 445 -10.71 36.14 9.34
N LYS A 446 -10.30 34.86 9.52
CA LYS A 446 -9.12 34.45 10.32
C LYS A 446 -9.16 35.02 11.75
N GLY A 447 -10.34 35.24 12.25
CA GLY A 447 -10.62 35.88 13.55
C GLY A 447 -10.77 34.86 14.68
N TRP A 448 -10.73 35.38 15.89
CA TRP A 448 -10.87 34.59 17.12
C TRP A 448 -12.02 35.14 17.94
N LEU A 449 -12.85 34.28 18.49
CA LEU A 449 -13.91 34.63 19.40
C LEU A 449 -13.95 33.67 20.58
N PRO A 450 -13.92 34.12 21.82
CA PRO A 450 -14.05 33.26 22.98
C PRO A 450 -15.50 32.85 23.21
N ILE A 451 -15.71 31.55 23.48
CA ILE A 451 -16.99 30.99 23.94
C ILE A 451 -16.82 30.39 25.33
N TYR A 452 -17.91 30.17 26.08
CA TYR A 452 -17.82 29.49 27.35
C TYR A 452 -17.38 28.03 27.14
N LYS A 453 -16.55 27.51 28.06
CA LYS A 453 -16.00 26.14 27.96
C LYS A 453 -17.08 25.05 27.89
N ASN A 454 -18.24 25.29 28.46
CA ASN A 454 -19.41 24.40 28.44
C ASN A 454 -20.32 24.60 27.20
N GLU A 455 -20.05 25.58 26.36
CA GLU A 455 -20.77 25.74 25.09
C GLU A 455 -20.26 24.72 24.07
N ILE A 456 -21.19 24.22 23.23
CA ILE A 456 -20.87 23.27 22.17
C ILE A 456 -20.30 24.02 20.98
N GLY A 457 -19.10 23.59 20.56
CA GLY A 457 -18.44 24.05 19.35
C GLY A 457 -18.06 22.89 18.44
N ARG A 458 -17.87 23.18 17.15
CA ARG A 458 -17.34 22.22 16.20
C ARG A 458 -15.85 22.01 16.47
N ILE A 459 -15.42 20.76 16.46
CA ILE A 459 -14.02 20.36 16.67
C ILE A 459 -13.52 19.49 15.53
N ARG A 460 -12.22 19.54 15.29
CA ARG A 460 -11.52 18.68 14.35
C ARG A 460 -10.16 18.30 14.92
N ALA A 461 -9.81 17.03 14.88
CA ALA A 461 -8.57 16.56 15.48
C ALA A 461 -7.38 16.69 14.51
N VAL A 462 -6.19 16.87 15.08
CA VAL A 462 -4.92 16.84 14.35
C VAL A 462 -3.98 15.83 14.99
N ARG A 463 -2.98 15.37 14.22
CA ARG A 463 -1.96 14.42 14.69
C ARG A 463 -0.63 14.73 14.04
N GLU A 464 0.46 14.55 14.79
CA GLU A 464 1.83 14.58 14.26
C GLU A 464 2.24 13.20 13.69
N PHE A 465 3.11 13.20 12.71
CA PHE A 465 3.71 12.01 12.13
C PHE A 465 5.19 12.24 11.79
#